data_ff6458c200ac583c049bfca915e09a4a
#
_entry.id   ff6458c200ac583c049bfca915e09a4a
#
_cell.length_a   1.000
_cell.length_b   1.000
_cell.length_c   1.000
_cell.angle_alpha   90.00
_cell.angle_beta   90.00
_cell.angle_gamma   90.00
#
_symmetry.space_group_name_H-M   'P 1'
#
loop_
_entity.id
_entity.type
_entity.pdbx_description
1 polymer ?
#
loop_
_entity_poly.entity_id
_entity_poly.type
_entity_poly.pdbx_seq_one_letter_code
_entity_poly.pdbx_strand_id
1 'polypeptide(L)'
;MKKLLLNLLLMGVATLVIVWLAMVWLGFWTRHGETISVPSVRSMPFDRAVSSLSAEGLVGIVSDSVYDNRTAPGTVIEQNPKAGTVVKEGREVFLTINAFSPKMVTLPTLTDISLRQARSILEG
;
A
#
# COMPACT_ATOMS: atom_id res chain seq x y z
N MET A 1 2.22 43.41 -45.39
CA MET A 1 1.60 43.31 -44.07
C MET A 1 0.64 42.11 -43.95
N LYS A 2 -0.28 41.91 -44.92
CA LYS A 2 -1.20 40.76 -44.88
C LYS A 2 -0.53 39.37 -44.83
N LYS A 3 0.56 39.18 -45.57
CA LYS A 3 1.33 37.92 -45.58
C LYS A 3 2.07 37.68 -44.27
N LEU A 4 2.55 38.73 -43.58
CA LEU A 4 3.21 38.67 -42.30
C LEU A 4 2.23 38.26 -41.18
N LEU A 5 1.05 38.85 -41.20
CA LEU A 5 -0.05 38.49 -40.26
C LEU A 5 -0.55 37.06 -40.48
N LEU A 6 -0.66 36.63 -41.74
CA LEU A 6 -1.05 35.25 -42.05
C LEU A 6 -0.01 34.23 -41.57
N ASN A 7 1.31 34.53 -41.76
CA ASN A 7 2.38 33.65 -41.30
C ASN A 7 2.44 33.58 -39.76
N LEU A 8 2.23 34.69 -39.05
CA LEU A 8 2.13 34.75 -37.60
C LEU A 8 0.94 33.93 -37.06
N LEU A 9 -0.20 34.04 -37.74
CA LEU A 9 -1.40 33.28 -37.38
C LEU A 9 -1.18 31.78 -37.64
N LEU A 10 -0.55 31.40 -38.75
CA LEU A 10 -0.19 30.01 -39.05
C LEU A 10 0.76 29.42 -38.01
N MET A 11 1.82 30.19 -37.62
CA MET A 11 2.74 29.75 -36.54
C MET A 11 2.04 29.58 -35.21
N GLY A 12 1.14 30.49 -34.85
CA GLY A 12 0.34 30.37 -33.62
C GLY A 12 -0.54 29.12 -33.60
N VAL A 13 -1.22 28.84 -34.72
CA VAL A 13 -2.06 27.62 -34.82
C VAL A 13 -1.20 26.36 -34.78
N ALA A 14 -0.05 26.35 -35.46
CA ALA A 14 0.89 25.22 -35.47
C ALA A 14 1.42 24.92 -34.07
N THR A 15 1.82 25.93 -33.30
CA THR A 15 2.24 25.73 -31.90
C THR A 15 1.15 25.21 -31.01
N LEU A 16 -0.08 25.72 -31.14
CA LEU A 16 -1.22 25.19 -30.38
C LEU A 16 -1.52 23.73 -30.70
N VAL A 17 -1.45 23.33 -31.96
CA VAL A 17 -1.65 21.94 -32.39
C VAL A 17 -0.55 21.04 -31.82
N ILE A 18 0.72 21.47 -31.84
CA ILE A 18 1.84 20.70 -31.29
C ILE A 18 1.68 20.52 -29.77
N VAL A 19 1.34 21.58 -29.05
CA VAL A 19 1.10 21.51 -27.60
C VAL A 19 -0.07 20.58 -27.28
N TRP A 20 -1.15 20.68 -28.05
CA TRP A 20 -2.31 19.81 -27.88
C TRP A 20 -1.99 18.33 -28.12
N LEU A 21 -1.24 18.03 -29.20
CA LEU A 21 -0.77 16.69 -29.50
C LEU A 21 0.17 16.16 -28.41
N ALA A 22 1.07 16.99 -27.90
CA ALA A 22 1.95 16.63 -26.81
C ALA A 22 1.17 16.31 -25.52
N MET A 23 0.15 17.09 -25.20
CA MET A 23 -0.74 16.82 -24.04
C MET A 23 -1.49 15.51 -24.18
N VAL A 24 -2.06 15.24 -25.35
CA VAL A 24 -2.77 13.99 -25.64
C VAL A 24 -1.82 12.80 -25.55
N TRP A 25 -0.63 12.93 -26.12
CA TRP A 25 0.38 11.88 -26.10
C TRP A 25 0.91 11.60 -24.70
N LEU A 26 1.13 12.66 -23.91
CA LEU A 26 1.54 12.54 -22.50
C LEU A 26 0.41 11.88 -21.66
N GLY A 27 -0.84 12.23 -21.89
CA GLY A 27 -2.01 11.63 -21.23
C GLY A 27 -2.15 10.14 -21.51
N PHE A 28 -1.82 9.72 -22.73
CA PHE A 28 -1.83 8.30 -23.11
C PHE A 28 -0.66 7.51 -22.46
N TRP A 29 0.50 8.15 -22.35
CA TRP A 29 1.68 7.51 -21.76
C TRP A 29 1.65 7.42 -20.24
N THR A 30 1.02 8.37 -19.56
CA THR A 30 0.99 8.44 -18.09
C THR A 30 -0.15 7.68 -17.44
N ARG A 31 -1.03 6.98 -18.20
CA ARG A 31 -2.16 6.21 -17.66
C ARG A 31 -2.88 6.91 -16.50
N HIS A 32 -3.14 8.20 -16.68
CA HIS A 32 -3.83 8.99 -15.67
C HIS A 32 -5.26 8.48 -15.51
N GLY A 33 -5.55 7.91 -14.35
CA GLY A 33 -6.91 7.57 -13.96
C GLY A 33 -7.25 6.08 -13.84
N GLU A 34 -6.31 5.16 -14.11
CA GLU A 34 -6.53 3.75 -13.77
C GLU A 34 -6.41 3.57 -12.25
N THR A 35 -7.54 3.34 -11.63
CA THR A 35 -7.64 3.08 -10.19
C THR A 35 -8.19 1.69 -9.97
N ILE A 36 -7.69 1.03 -8.93
CA ILE A 36 -8.04 -0.34 -8.56
C ILE A 36 -8.64 -0.31 -7.16
N SER A 37 -9.75 -1.03 -6.98
CA SER A 37 -10.30 -1.25 -5.65
C SER A 37 -9.54 -2.37 -4.95
N VAL A 38 -9.07 -2.12 -3.75
CA VAL A 38 -8.33 -3.11 -2.96
C VAL A 38 -9.27 -4.25 -2.57
N PRO A 39 -8.97 -5.51 -2.95
CA PRO A 39 -9.78 -6.66 -2.55
C PRO A 39 -9.63 -6.96 -1.06
N SER A 40 -10.62 -7.63 -0.47
CA SER A 40 -10.54 -8.12 0.90
C SER A 40 -9.71 -9.40 0.95
N VAL A 41 -8.58 -9.35 1.64
CA VAL A 41 -7.68 -10.50 1.85
C VAL A 41 -7.60 -10.92 3.33
N ARG A 42 -8.43 -10.33 4.19
CA ARG A 42 -8.54 -10.72 5.60
C ARG A 42 -9.02 -12.17 5.71
N SER A 43 -8.53 -12.87 6.70
CA SER A 43 -8.84 -14.27 6.98
C SER A 43 -8.36 -15.26 5.91
N MET A 44 -7.56 -14.81 4.96
CA MET A 44 -6.91 -15.68 3.98
C MET A 44 -5.50 -16.05 4.42
N PRO A 45 -5.00 -17.24 4.03
CA PRO A 45 -3.57 -17.55 4.14
C PRO A 45 -2.74 -16.52 3.37
N PHE A 46 -1.56 -16.17 3.87
CA PHE A 46 -0.70 -15.15 3.29
C PHE A 46 -0.43 -15.37 1.79
N ASP A 47 -0.08 -16.60 1.40
CA ASP A 47 0.21 -16.93 -0.01
C ASP A 47 -0.99 -16.65 -0.93
N ARG A 48 -2.18 -16.96 -0.48
CA ARG A 48 -3.42 -16.69 -1.20
C ARG A 48 -3.74 -15.20 -1.27
N ALA A 49 -3.50 -14.48 -0.18
CA ALA A 49 -3.67 -13.04 -0.11
C ALA A 49 -2.76 -12.31 -1.10
N VAL A 50 -1.47 -12.67 -1.15
CA VAL A 50 -0.51 -12.12 -2.09
C VAL A 50 -0.90 -12.43 -3.54
N SER A 51 -1.34 -13.65 -3.83
CA SER A 51 -1.80 -14.03 -5.17
C SER A 51 -3.03 -13.23 -5.61
N SER A 52 -3.99 -13.01 -4.72
CA SER A 52 -5.19 -12.19 -4.99
C SER A 52 -4.83 -10.73 -5.25
N LEU A 53 -3.91 -10.17 -4.47
CA LEU A 53 -3.44 -8.79 -4.66
C LEU A 53 -2.67 -8.64 -5.98
N SER A 54 -1.81 -9.60 -6.30
CA SER A 54 -1.04 -9.60 -7.56
C SER A 54 -1.95 -9.71 -8.79
N ALA A 55 -3.04 -10.47 -8.71
CA ALA A 55 -4.03 -10.59 -9.79
C ALA A 55 -4.71 -9.24 -10.08
N GLU A 56 -4.86 -8.38 -9.08
CA GLU A 56 -5.41 -7.03 -9.23
C GLU A 56 -4.32 -5.96 -9.52
N GLY A 57 -3.07 -6.37 -9.71
CA GLY A 57 -1.96 -5.43 -9.95
C GLY A 57 -1.46 -4.72 -8.70
N LEU A 58 -1.70 -5.28 -7.52
CA LEU A 58 -1.25 -4.75 -6.23
C LEU A 58 -0.12 -5.60 -5.66
N VAL A 59 0.65 -5.04 -4.73
CA VAL A 59 1.78 -5.73 -4.09
C VAL A 59 1.45 -5.95 -2.61
N GLY A 60 1.40 -7.20 -2.17
CA GLY A 60 1.19 -7.55 -0.76
C GLY A 60 2.52 -7.64 -0.01
N ILE A 61 2.65 -6.91 1.09
CA ILE A 61 3.84 -6.88 1.94
C ILE A 61 3.44 -7.14 3.38
N VAL A 62 4.17 -8.03 4.07
CA VAL A 62 4.03 -8.21 5.52
C VAL A 62 4.66 -7.01 6.24
N SER A 63 3.84 -6.27 6.97
CA SER A 63 4.30 -5.15 7.78
C SER A 63 4.46 -5.50 9.25
N ASP A 64 3.64 -6.41 9.74
CA ASP A 64 3.63 -6.80 11.14
C ASP A 64 3.10 -8.22 11.33
N SER A 65 3.38 -8.81 12.48
CA SER A 65 2.85 -10.10 12.89
C SER A 65 2.37 -10.05 14.34
N VAL A 66 1.13 -10.46 14.56
CA VAL A 66 0.47 -10.48 15.86
C VAL A 66 0.06 -11.90 16.17
N TYR A 67 0.26 -12.35 17.39
CA TYR A 67 -0.19 -13.67 17.80
C TYR A 67 -1.64 -13.63 18.26
N ASP A 68 -2.48 -14.38 17.59
CA ASP A 68 -3.88 -14.62 17.96
C ASP A 68 -4.17 -16.14 17.94
N ASN A 69 -4.50 -16.70 19.09
CA ASN A 69 -4.78 -18.12 19.24
C ASN A 69 -6.11 -18.58 18.60
N ARG A 70 -6.95 -17.63 18.18
CA ARG A 70 -8.24 -17.90 17.52
C ARG A 70 -8.14 -18.04 16.01
N THR A 71 -7.02 -17.63 15.46
CA THR A 71 -6.78 -17.60 14.02
C THR A 71 -5.63 -18.54 13.66
N ALA A 72 -5.71 -19.23 12.53
CA ALA A 72 -4.62 -20.09 12.08
C ALA A 72 -3.33 -19.29 11.83
N PRO A 73 -2.15 -19.84 12.18
CA PRO A 73 -0.88 -19.19 11.90
C PRO A 73 -0.71 -18.87 10.42
N GLY A 74 -0.09 -17.75 10.10
CA GLY A 74 0.14 -17.30 8.73
C GLY A 74 -1.09 -16.73 8.02
N THR A 75 -2.20 -16.56 8.72
CA THR A 75 -3.42 -15.96 8.19
C THR A 75 -3.37 -14.44 8.32
N VAL A 76 -3.88 -13.72 7.31
CA VAL A 76 -3.98 -12.27 7.34
C VAL A 76 -5.05 -11.83 8.34
N ILE A 77 -4.64 -11.09 9.35
CA ILE A 77 -5.52 -10.54 10.38
C ILE A 77 -6.06 -9.18 9.94
N GLU A 78 -5.18 -8.34 9.40
CA GLU A 78 -5.51 -6.98 9.00
C GLU A 78 -4.78 -6.58 7.72
N GLN A 79 -5.37 -5.67 6.96
CA GLN A 79 -4.79 -5.11 5.75
C GLN A 79 -4.89 -3.58 5.75
N ASN A 80 -3.90 -2.92 5.18
CA ASN A 80 -3.90 -1.48 4.96
C ASN A 80 -3.32 -1.17 3.56
N PRO A 81 -4.03 -0.55 2.64
CA PRO A 81 -5.39 0.02 2.73
C PRO A 81 -6.49 -1.02 2.96
N LYS A 82 -7.59 -0.57 3.56
CA LYS A 82 -8.77 -1.44 3.79
C LYS A 82 -9.41 -1.86 2.49
N ALA A 83 -10.11 -3.00 2.50
CA ALA A 83 -10.90 -3.46 1.38
C ALA A 83 -11.88 -2.39 0.88
N GLY A 84 -11.99 -2.26 -0.45
CA GLY A 84 -12.83 -1.24 -1.10
C GLY A 84 -12.17 0.14 -1.26
N THR A 85 -10.98 0.35 -0.71
CA THR A 85 -10.20 1.58 -0.94
C THR A 85 -9.73 1.64 -2.39
N VAL A 86 -9.89 2.78 -3.02
CA VAL A 86 -9.44 3.01 -4.41
C VAL A 86 -8.00 3.49 -4.39
N VAL A 87 -7.12 2.77 -5.06
CA VAL A 87 -5.68 3.03 -5.14
C VAL A 87 -5.18 2.91 -6.57
N LYS A 88 -3.98 3.36 -6.83
CA LYS A 88 -3.32 3.20 -8.14
C LYS A 88 -2.72 1.79 -8.28
N GLU A 89 -2.60 1.34 -9.52
CA GLU A 89 -1.87 0.11 -9.87
C GLU A 89 -0.45 0.12 -9.29
N GLY A 90 0.00 -1.04 -8.79
CA GLY A 90 1.31 -1.17 -8.16
C GLY A 90 1.39 -0.68 -6.71
N ARG A 91 0.26 -0.27 -6.12
CA ARG A 91 0.20 0.14 -4.70
C ARG A 91 0.55 -1.02 -3.78
N GLU A 92 1.37 -0.76 -2.80
CA GLU A 92 1.69 -1.69 -1.72
C GLU A 92 0.51 -1.79 -0.74
N VAL A 93 0.12 -3.02 -0.44
CA VAL A 93 -0.86 -3.34 0.59
C VAL A 93 -0.13 -4.00 1.75
N PHE A 94 -0.12 -3.33 2.87
CA PHE A 94 0.51 -3.83 4.09
C PHE A 94 -0.41 -4.82 4.79
N LEU A 95 0.13 -6.00 5.08
CA LEU A 95 -0.61 -7.11 5.69
C LEU A 95 -0.06 -7.38 7.08
N THR A 96 -0.94 -7.48 8.06
CA THR A 96 -0.63 -8.01 9.39
C THR A 96 -1.04 -9.48 9.41
N ILE A 97 -0.09 -10.36 9.68
CA ILE A 97 -0.33 -11.80 9.71
C ILE A 97 -0.36 -12.34 11.14
N ASN A 98 -1.03 -13.47 11.33
CA ASN A 98 -0.95 -14.19 12.60
C ASN A 98 0.42 -14.88 12.72
N ALA A 99 1.12 -14.60 13.81
CA ALA A 99 2.42 -15.20 14.09
C ALA A 99 2.31 -16.72 14.36
N PHE A 100 3.35 -17.46 14.01
CA PHE A 100 3.40 -18.90 14.24
C PHE A 100 3.60 -19.26 15.72
N SER A 101 4.15 -18.33 16.52
CA SER A 101 4.36 -18.52 17.94
C SER A 101 4.14 -17.22 18.70
N PRO A 102 3.72 -17.29 19.98
CA PRO A 102 3.62 -16.10 20.80
C PRO A 102 5.01 -15.47 20.99
N LYS A 103 5.07 -14.16 21.07
CA LYS A 103 6.30 -13.43 21.33
C LYS A 103 6.81 -13.80 22.73
N MET A 104 7.91 -14.50 22.80
CA MET A 104 8.56 -14.80 24.07
C MET A 104 9.21 -13.53 24.62
N VAL A 105 8.78 -13.11 25.79
CA VAL A 105 9.41 -12.04 26.55
C VAL A 105 10.20 -12.70 27.68
N THR A 106 11.51 -12.46 27.71
CA THR A 106 12.34 -12.90 28.82
C THR A 106 12.00 -12.06 30.05
N LEU A 107 11.38 -12.69 31.05
CA LEU A 107 11.18 -12.04 32.34
C LEU A 107 12.54 -11.89 33.06
N PRO A 108 12.85 -10.68 33.49
CA PRO A 108 14.04 -10.51 34.33
C PRO A 108 13.87 -11.28 35.66
N THR A 109 14.96 -11.81 36.18
CA THR A 109 14.96 -12.44 37.48
C THR A 109 14.59 -11.42 38.57
N LEU A 110 13.44 -11.65 39.19
CA LEU A 110 12.86 -10.76 40.22
C LEU A 110 13.37 -11.15 41.65
N THR A 111 14.36 -12.00 41.74
CA THR A 111 15.04 -12.32 43.00
C THR A 111 15.85 -11.12 43.49
N ASP A 112 15.72 -10.82 44.78
CA ASP A 112 16.47 -9.76 45.49
C ASP A 112 16.09 -8.31 45.16
N ILE A 113 14.93 -8.09 44.52
CA ILE A 113 14.41 -6.75 44.32
C ILE A 113 13.18 -6.51 45.19
N SER A 114 13.00 -5.26 45.62
CA SER A 114 11.78 -4.88 46.38
C SER A 114 10.51 -5.06 45.56
N LEU A 115 9.43 -5.37 46.23
CA LEU A 115 8.12 -5.57 45.60
C LEU A 115 7.69 -4.38 44.73
N ARG A 116 8.10 -3.18 45.11
CA ARG A 116 7.88 -1.94 44.37
C ARG A 116 8.65 -1.90 43.04
N GLN A 117 9.91 -2.35 43.03
CA GLN A 117 10.72 -2.44 41.84
C GLN A 117 10.28 -3.56 40.92
N ALA A 118 9.90 -4.70 41.47
CA ALA A 118 9.31 -5.80 40.70
C ALA A 118 8.05 -5.36 39.94
N ARG A 119 7.18 -4.62 40.62
CA ARG A 119 5.96 -4.09 40.02
C ARG A 119 6.24 -3.09 38.90
N SER A 120 7.20 -2.20 39.09
CA SER A 120 7.61 -1.24 38.06
C SER A 120 8.18 -1.90 36.78
N ILE A 121 8.88 -3.02 36.94
CA ILE A 121 9.44 -3.77 35.80
C ILE A 121 8.32 -4.52 35.03
N LEU A 122 7.30 -5.00 35.73
CA LEU A 122 6.19 -5.74 35.11
C LEU A 122 5.13 -4.83 34.48
N GLU A 123 5.01 -3.59 34.95
CA GLU A 123 4.04 -2.59 34.45
C GLU A 123 4.64 -1.67 33.36
N GLY A 124 5.95 -1.68 33.13
CA GLY A 124 6.65 -0.94 32.07
C GLY A 124 6.76 -1.75 30.79
#